data_631f68b4cda8b35278e184f6853dbbfc
#
_entry.id   631f68b4cda8b35278e184f6853dbbfc
#
_cell.length_a   1.000
_cell.length_b   1.000
_cell.length_c   1.000
_cell.angle_alpha   90.00
_cell.angle_beta   90.00
_cell.angle_gamma   90.00
#
_symmetry.space_group_name_H-M   'P 1'
#
loop_
_entity.id
_entity.type
_entity.pdbx_description
1 polymer ?
#
loop_
_entity_poly.entity_id
_entity_poly.type
_entity_poly.pdbx_seq_one_letter_code
_entity_poly.pdbx_strand_id
1 'polypeptide(L)'
;MSEQRSAESLYAVVNRMVVLMQASETLKAKCAHDNASLGVVVTDLGADFHFKLAKGEISGGPGGAKESAISISLTGDALDRLLSGGLDPESAYMNGTLYLRGSEWVGQEFLRYMPDIIAAYRAAKAGN
;
A
#
# COMPACT_ATOMS: atom_id res chain seq x y z
N MET A 1 -20.12 5.06 -3.13
CA MET A 1 -19.81 4.60 -1.77
C MET A 1 -18.40 4.07 -1.71
N SER A 2 -17.68 4.47 -0.69
CA SER A 2 -16.34 3.95 -0.51
C SER A 2 -16.38 2.48 -0.10
N GLU A 3 -15.56 1.66 -0.76
CA GLU A 3 -15.36 0.26 -0.39
C GLU A 3 -14.62 0.14 0.94
N GLN A 4 -13.95 1.20 1.37
CA GLN A 4 -13.09 1.19 2.55
C GLN A 4 -13.79 1.83 3.76
N ARG A 5 -15.05 1.49 3.97
CA ARG A 5 -15.83 2.06 5.07
C ARG A 5 -15.55 1.44 6.43
N SER A 6 -14.96 0.26 6.44
CA SER A 6 -14.66 -0.42 7.69
C SER A 6 -13.27 -1.04 7.63
N ALA A 7 -12.69 -1.23 8.80
CA ALA A 7 -11.40 -1.92 8.90
C ALA A 7 -11.51 -3.34 8.33
N GLU A 8 -12.62 -4.03 8.58
CA GLU A 8 -12.82 -5.40 8.09
C GLU A 8 -12.80 -5.50 6.58
N SER A 9 -13.53 -4.62 5.88
CA SER A 9 -13.56 -4.65 4.42
C SER A 9 -12.20 -4.26 3.85
N LEU A 10 -11.52 -3.33 4.47
CA LEU A 10 -10.15 -2.96 4.07
C LEU A 10 -9.20 -4.15 4.22
N TYR A 11 -9.24 -4.83 5.36
CA TYR A 11 -8.34 -5.97 5.60
C TYR A 11 -8.60 -7.12 4.63
N ALA A 12 -9.85 -7.35 4.26
CA ALA A 12 -10.18 -8.36 3.26
C ALA A 12 -9.52 -8.05 1.91
N VAL A 13 -9.56 -6.78 1.49
CA VAL A 13 -8.91 -6.35 0.26
C VAL A 13 -7.39 -6.48 0.37
N VAL A 14 -6.82 -6.05 1.50
CA VAL A 14 -5.37 -6.13 1.72
C VAL A 14 -4.88 -7.58 1.63
N ASN A 15 -5.59 -8.50 2.27
CA ASN A 15 -5.21 -9.92 2.22
C ASN A 15 -5.24 -10.47 0.80
N ARG A 16 -6.23 -10.09 0.00
CA ARG A 16 -6.28 -10.49 -1.41
C ARG A 16 -5.15 -9.86 -2.22
N MET A 17 -4.82 -8.59 -1.94
CA MET A 17 -3.70 -7.92 -2.60
C MET A 17 -2.39 -8.66 -2.36
N VAL A 18 -2.13 -9.07 -1.13
CA VAL A 18 -0.90 -9.79 -0.79
C VAL A 18 -0.80 -11.08 -1.60
N VAL A 19 -1.88 -11.84 -1.68
CA VAL A 19 -1.90 -13.08 -2.48
C VAL A 19 -1.59 -12.79 -3.94
N LEU A 20 -2.21 -11.75 -4.50
CA LEU A 20 -1.98 -11.38 -5.91
C LEU A 20 -0.56 -10.89 -6.14
N MET A 21 -0.01 -10.13 -5.22
CA MET A 21 1.37 -9.65 -5.31
C MET A 21 2.35 -10.80 -5.23
N GLN A 22 2.10 -11.77 -4.35
CA GLN A 22 2.94 -12.97 -4.22
C GLN A 22 2.92 -13.82 -5.50
N ALA A 23 1.85 -13.75 -6.26
CA ALA A 23 1.74 -14.48 -7.51
C ALA A 23 2.38 -13.75 -8.70
N SER A 24 2.81 -12.50 -8.51
CA SER A 24 3.38 -11.70 -9.59
C SER A 24 4.88 -11.93 -9.73
N GLU A 25 5.28 -12.66 -10.77
CA GLU A 25 6.69 -12.90 -11.06
C GLU A 25 7.42 -11.60 -11.39
N THR A 26 6.73 -10.67 -12.05
CA THR A 26 7.29 -9.36 -12.37
C THR A 26 7.64 -8.58 -11.10
N LEU A 27 6.75 -8.57 -10.13
CA LEU A 27 6.97 -7.85 -8.88
C LEU A 27 8.07 -8.50 -8.05
N LYS A 28 8.09 -9.83 -8.00
CA LYS A 28 9.13 -10.58 -7.29
C LYS A 28 10.51 -10.28 -7.89
N ALA A 29 10.62 -10.26 -9.21
CA ALA A 29 11.88 -9.93 -9.88
C ALA A 29 12.29 -8.49 -9.58
N LYS A 30 11.33 -7.58 -9.54
CA LYS A 30 11.58 -6.18 -9.27
C LYS A 30 12.15 -5.95 -7.88
N CYS A 31 11.72 -6.72 -6.90
CA CYS A 31 12.18 -6.57 -5.52
C CYS A 31 13.28 -7.57 -5.11
N ALA A 32 13.87 -8.26 -6.08
CA ALA A 32 14.85 -9.34 -5.82
C ALA A 32 16.05 -8.87 -4.96
N HIS A 33 16.45 -7.63 -5.14
CA HIS A 33 17.61 -7.05 -4.43
C HIS A 33 17.21 -5.94 -3.47
N ASP A 34 15.92 -5.80 -3.21
CA ASP A 34 15.43 -4.73 -2.35
C ASP A 34 15.10 -5.23 -0.95
N ASN A 35 14.96 -4.29 -0.04
CA ASN A 35 14.47 -4.54 1.30
C ASN A 35 13.58 -3.35 1.66
N ALA A 36 12.34 -3.41 1.20
CA ALA A 36 11.41 -2.31 1.33
C ALA A 36 10.20 -2.72 2.16
N SER A 37 9.73 -1.83 3.02
CA SER A 37 8.49 -2.03 3.74
C SER A 37 7.74 -0.73 3.85
N LEU A 38 6.43 -0.81 3.63
CA LEU A 38 5.53 0.34 3.68
C LEU A 38 4.39 0.04 4.64
N GLY A 39 4.20 0.93 5.60
CA GLY A 39 3.04 0.89 6.45
C GLY A 39 2.00 1.90 5.97
N VAL A 40 0.74 1.59 6.17
CA VAL A 40 -0.36 2.47 5.82
C VAL A 40 -1.28 2.58 7.02
N VAL A 41 -1.48 3.81 7.49
CA VAL A 41 -2.41 4.10 8.59
C VAL A 41 -3.62 4.81 8.01
N VAL A 42 -4.79 4.20 8.15
CA VAL A 42 -6.05 4.75 7.64
C VAL A 42 -6.75 5.44 8.80
N THR A 43 -6.60 6.75 8.86
CA THR A 43 -6.89 7.55 10.04
C THR A 43 -8.35 7.54 10.46
N ASP A 44 -9.27 7.54 9.51
CA ASP A 44 -10.71 7.59 9.80
C ASP A 44 -11.34 6.22 10.04
N LEU A 45 -10.57 5.13 9.81
CA LEU A 45 -11.06 3.78 10.06
C LEU A 45 -10.42 3.13 11.29
N GLY A 46 -9.41 3.79 11.87
CA GLY A 46 -8.65 3.20 12.96
C GLY A 46 -7.95 1.92 12.57
N ALA A 47 -7.54 1.82 11.31
CA ALA A 47 -6.95 0.62 10.74
C ALA A 47 -5.54 0.89 10.24
N ASP A 48 -4.70 -0.14 10.23
CA ASP A 48 -3.38 -0.05 9.61
C ASP A 48 -3.01 -1.39 9.00
N PHE A 49 -2.12 -1.34 8.01
CA PHE A 49 -1.61 -2.55 7.36
C PHE A 49 -0.22 -2.27 6.81
N HIS A 50 0.41 -3.29 6.28
CA HIS A 50 1.77 -3.13 5.75
C HIS A 50 2.00 -4.06 4.56
N PHE A 51 2.99 -3.68 3.74
CA PHE A 51 3.56 -4.54 2.71
C PHE A 51 5.07 -4.58 2.89
N LYS A 52 5.66 -5.74 2.71
CA LYS A 52 7.11 -5.91 2.72
C LYS A 52 7.54 -6.60 1.44
N LEU A 53 8.50 -5.98 0.74
CA LEU A 53 9.03 -6.48 -0.54
C LEU A 53 10.54 -6.58 -0.37
N ALA A 54 11.04 -7.77 -0.11
CA ALA A 54 12.44 -7.97 0.22
C ALA A 54 12.97 -9.27 -0.37
N LYS A 55 14.07 -9.17 -1.07
CA LYS A 55 14.80 -10.32 -1.61
C LYS A 55 13.91 -11.28 -2.42
N GLY A 56 13.03 -10.71 -3.21
CA GLY A 56 12.13 -11.48 -4.06
C GLY A 56 10.94 -12.09 -3.33
N GLU A 57 10.77 -11.78 -2.05
CA GLU A 57 9.64 -12.28 -1.27
C GLU A 57 8.71 -11.13 -0.90
N ILE A 58 7.43 -11.40 -0.97
CA ILE A 58 6.40 -10.41 -0.70
C ILE A 58 5.54 -10.90 0.45
N SER A 59 5.33 -10.05 1.42
CA SER A 59 4.47 -10.35 2.55
C SER A 59 3.70 -9.10 2.95
N GLY A 60 2.74 -9.26 3.85
CA GLY A 60 1.96 -8.14 4.34
C GLY A 60 0.68 -8.61 4.98
N GLY A 61 -0.09 -7.66 5.42
CA GLY A 61 -1.36 -7.94 6.07
C GLY A 61 -1.75 -6.84 7.05
N PRO A 62 -2.83 -7.06 7.79
CA PRO A 62 -3.28 -6.11 8.81
C PRO A 62 -2.21 -5.84 9.86
N GLY A 63 -2.14 -4.62 10.34
CA GLY A 63 -1.15 -4.20 11.34
C GLY A 63 0.23 -3.96 10.73
N GLY A 64 1.21 -3.73 11.56
CA GLY A 64 2.61 -3.65 11.16
C GLY A 64 3.07 -2.32 10.60
N ALA A 65 2.21 -1.31 10.57
CA ALA A 65 2.61 -0.01 10.02
C ALA A 65 3.75 0.62 10.79
N LYS A 66 3.75 0.49 12.11
CA LYS A 66 4.78 1.10 12.95
C LYS A 66 6.16 0.49 12.75
N GLU A 67 6.21 -0.78 12.40
CA GLU A 67 7.46 -1.53 12.21
C GLU A 67 8.02 -1.39 10.80
N SER A 68 7.28 -0.76 9.92
CA SER A 68 7.70 -0.58 8.52
C SER A 68 8.75 0.52 8.41
N ALA A 69 9.61 0.44 7.40
CA ALA A 69 10.67 1.42 7.17
C ALA A 69 10.11 2.82 6.97
N ILE A 70 9.00 2.90 6.24
CA ILE A 70 8.24 4.14 6.10
C ILE A 70 6.77 3.83 6.32
N SER A 71 6.00 4.86 6.65
CA SER A 71 4.55 4.71 6.68
C SER A 71 3.88 5.97 6.17
N ILE A 72 2.70 5.80 5.61
CA ILE A 72 1.86 6.94 5.21
C ILE A 72 0.58 6.91 6.02
N SER A 73 0.03 8.09 6.27
CA SER A 73 -1.24 8.24 6.98
C SER A 73 -2.18 9.05 6.12
N LEU A 74 -3.38 8.55 5.91
CA LEU A 74 -4.38 9.20 5.08
C LEU A 74 -5.77 8.64 5.42
N THR A 75 -6.83 9.27 4.85
CA THR A 75 -8.19 8.77 5.03
C THR A 75 -8.45 7.57 4.12
N GLY A 76 -9.52 6.83 4.40
CA GLY A 76 -9.94 5.72 3.57
C GLY A 76 -10.26 6.13 2.14
N ASP A 77 -10.90 7.30 1.98
CA ASP A 77 -11.20 7.85 0.64
C ASP A 77 -9.93 8.16 -0.13
N ALA A 78 -8.96 8.82 0.51
CA ALA A 78 -7.68 9.13 -0.12
C ALA A 78 -6.93 7.86 -0.49
N LEU A 79 -6.96 6.85 0.38
CA LEU A 79 -6.33 5.57 0.10
C LEU A 79 -6.95 4.89 -1.13
N ASP A 80 -8.28 4.86 -1.21
CA ASP A 80 -8.96 4.26 -2.36
C ASP A 80 -8.57 4.98 -3.65
N ARG A 81 -8.53 6.30 -3.63
CA ARG A 81 -8.12 7.09 -4.81
C ARG A 81 -6.66 6.85 -5.17
N LEU A 82 -5.79 6.76 -4.18
CA LEU A 82 -4.37 6.48 -4.40
C LEU A 82 -4.17 5.10 -5.04
N LEU A 83 -4.80 4.08 -4.48
CA LEU A 83 -4.62 2.70 -4.92
C LEU A 83 -5.38 2.37 -6.19
N SER A 84 -6.36 3.17 -6.57
CA SER A 84 -7.03 3.00 -7.86
C SER A 84 -6.39 3.82 -8.99
N GLY A 85 -5.35 4.57 -8.66
CA GLY A 85 -4.61 5.35 -9.65
C GLY A 85 -5.15 6.74 -9.89
N GLY A 86 -6.16 7.17 -9.13
CA GLY A 86 -6.79 8.47 -9.30
C GLY A 86 -6.15 9.61 -8.51
N LEU A 87 -5.14 9.31 -7.71
CA LEU A 87 -4.46 10.30 -6.89
C LEU A 87 -2.96 10.10 -7.02
N ASP A 88 -2.26 11.14 -7.45
CA ASP A 88 -0.81 11.08 -7.57
C ASP A 88 -0.15 11.13 -6.18
N PRO A 89 0.73 10.15 -5.84
CA PRO A 89 1.34 10.10 -4.51
C PRO A 89 2.14 11.35 -4.15
N GLU A 90 2.91 11.88 -5.10
CA GLU A 90 3.73 13.06 -4.84
C GLU A 90 2.88 14.30 -4.60
N SER A 91 1.83 14.46 -5.40
CA SER A 91 0.89 15.58 -5.21
C SER A 91 0.18 15.47 -3.87
N ALA A 92 -0.24 14.25 -3.49
CA ALA A 92 -0.92 14.02 -2.23
C ALA A 92 -0.01 14.35 -1.04
N TYR A 93 1.27 14.02 -1.14
CA TYR A 93 2.26 14.35 -0.13
C TYR A 93 2.45 15.87 -0.03
N MET A 94 2.62 16.52 -1.18
CA MET A 94 2.87 17.96 -1.24
C MET A 94 1.71 18.79 -0.70
N ASN A 95 0.48 18.36 -0.95
CA ASN A 95 -0.71 19.14 -0.53
C ASN A 95 -1.29 18.70 0.83
N GLY A 96 -0.65 17.76 1.52
CA GLY A 96 -1.08 17.33 2.84
C GLY A 96 -2.21 16.31 2.86
N THR A 97 -2.58 15.74 1.71
CA THR A 97 -3.58 14.67 1.65
C THR A 97 -3.08 13.41 2.33
N LEU A 98 -1.78 13.17 2.23
CA LEU A 98 -1.15 12.08 3.00
C LEU A 98 0.07 12.63 3.76
N TYR A 99 0.38 11.98 4.88
CA TYR A 99 1.56 12.30 5.66
C TYR A 99 2.53 11.14 5.61
N LEU A 100 3.80 11.45 5.47
CA LEU A 100 4.87 10.45 5.39
C LEU A 100 5.67 10.45 6.68
N ARG A 101 5.83 9.27 7.29
CA ARG A 101 6.77 9.06 8.40
C ARG A 101 7.95 8.29 7.84
N GLY A 102 9.13 8.81 8.06
CA GLY A 102 10.37 8.20 7.58
C GLY A 102 11.03 9.03 6.49
N SER A 103 11.98 8.45 5.81
CA SER A 103 12.79 9.16 4.82
C SER A 103 12.05 9.37 3.50
N GLU A 104 12.06 10.62 3.01
CA GLU A 104 11.52 10.91 1.68
C GLU A 104 12.24 10.10 0.60
N TRP A 105 13.53 9.86 0.79
CA TRP A 105 14.31 9.05 -0.14
C TRP A 105 13.74 7.64 -0.26
N VAL A 106 13.45 7.00 0.87
CA VAL A 106 12.86 5.66 0.86
C VAL A 106 11.45 5.71 0.24
N GLY A 107 10.70 6.77 0.50
CA GLY A 107 9.38 6.97 -0.11
C GLY A 107 9.46 7.04 -1.63
N GLN A 108 10.44 7.78 -2.15
CA GLN A 108 10.68 7.88 -3.59
C GLN A 108 11.01 6.50 -4.19
N GLU A 109 11.85 5.74 -3.50
CA GLU A 109 12.18 4.38 -3.93
C GLU A 109 10.94 3.51 -4.03
N PHE A 110 10.01 3.67 -3.11
CA PHE A 110 8.79 2.87 -3.08
C PHE A 110 7.85 3.16 -4.25
N LEU A 111 7.98 4.34 -4.87
CA LEU A 111 7.16 4.69 -6.03
C LEU A 111 7.33 3.71 -7.20
N ARG A 112 8.46 3.03 -7.28
CA ARG A 112 8.68 2.01 -8.30
C ARG A 112 7.67 0.88 -8.26
N TYR A 113 7.13 0.61 -7.07
CA TYR A 113 6.18 -0.48 -6.87
C TYR A 113 4.72 -0.07 -7.06
N MET A 114 4.46 1.23 -7.17
CA MET A 114 3.07 1.72 -7.24
C MET A 114 2.26 1.12 -8.38
N PRO A 115 2.79 0.99 -9.62
CA PRO A 115 1.99 0.38 -10.69
C PRO A 115 1.55 -1.05 -10.34
N ASP A 116 2.42 -1.82 -9.70
CA ASP A 116 2.11 -3.21 -9.31
C ASP A 116 1.10 -3.25 -8.16
N ILE A 117 1.25 -2.34 -7.21
CA ILE A 117 0.33 -2.25 -6.07
C ILE A 117 -1.06 -1.83 -6.56
N ILE A 118 -1.12 -0.87 -7.46
CA ILE A 118 -2.39 -0.41 -8.05
C ILE A 118 -3.07 -1.56 -8.80
N ALA A 119 -2.31 -2.31 -9.59
CA ALA A 119 -2.85 -3.45 -10.32
C ALA A 119 -3.43 -4.50 -9.36
N ALA A 120 -2.71 -4.79 -8.27
CA ALA A 120 -3.17 -5.74 -7.26
C ALA A 120 -4.44 -5.25 -6.57
N TYR A 121 -4.50 -3.96 -6.25
CA TYR A 121 -5.68 -3.38 -5.60
C TYR A 121 -6.91 -3.48 -6.49
N ARG A 122 -6.76 -3.10 -7.75
CA ARG A 122 -7.87 -3.16 -8.71
C ARG A 122 -8.38 -4.60 -8.89
N ALA A 123 -7.46 -5.54 -9.00
CA ALA A 123 -7.81 -6.95 -9.15
C ALA A 123 -8.47 -7.49 -7.88
N ALA A 124 -7.97 -7.11 -6.71
CA ALA A 124 -8.54 -7.54 -5.43
C ALA A 124 -9.98 -7.04 -5.27
N LYS A 125 -10.24 -5.79 -5.65
CA LYS A 125 -11.59 -5.23 -5.59
C LYS A 125 -12.53 -5.87 -6.61
N ALA A 126 -12.04 -6.11 -7.82
CA ALA A 126 -12.83 -6.72 -8.87
C ALA A 126 -13.20 -8.18 -8.56
N GLY A 127 -12.36 -8.86 -7.79
CA GLY A 127 -12.56 -10.25 -7.40
C GLY A 127 -13.65 -10.48 -6.36
N ASN A 128 -14.26 -9.41 -5.90
CA ASN A 128 -15.40 -9.51 -4.98
C ASN A 128 -16.68 -9.88 -5.72
#